data_086f8cfd58335f40682ebb151b2578a3
#
_entry.id   086f8cfd58335f40682ebb151b2578a3
#
_cell.length_a   1.000
_cell.length_b   1.000
_cell.length_c   1.000
_cell.angle_alpha   90.00
_cell.angle_beta   90.00
_cell.angle_gamma   90.00
#
_symmetry.space_group_name_H-M   'P 1'
#
loop_
_entity.id
_entity.type
_entity.pdbx_description
1 polymer ?
#
loop_
_entity_poly.entity_id
_entity_poly.type
_entity_poly.pdbx_seq_one_letter_code
_entity_poly.pdbx_strand_id
1 'polypeptide(L)'
;MNQFVSNLGPAMLKFLEFKHALGIKYKSGEVYLHELDRYNLIHGNHVNLIKSVADGWALEHAAKSTTEDRSWVSPIREFGRYLINTSDPDAYVLDEKFIIKRYHAEVHLMTEDEIRRFFEECDRYVLRVDYPGRAYIFPALFRFMYCCGVRSIEVRQLRCSEVCLDKGYVDILWAKAHRDRRLFLSDELIQYLQKYEARIQEVFPGREYFFPGGHGGICSANSLAVNFRNIWKSAGLNYDGKVKPRAYDFRHHFACSNIMRWSSEGKDVHAMLPYLMRYMGHSSLESTYYYIHLIPDYFPKYRDLTSSTENLIPEVDDDEV
;
A
#
# COMPACT_ATOMS: atom_id res chain seq x y z
N MET A 1 -17.31 -8.67 -20.73
CA MET A 1 -17.41 -9.28 -19.39
C MET A 1 -17.54 -10.78 -19.58
N ASN A 2 -16.69 -11.57 -18.96
CA ASN A 2 -16.87 -13.02 -18.97
C ASN A 2 -18.14 -13.35 -18.16
N GLN A 3 -19.08 -14.02 -18.76
CA GLN A 3 -20.32 -14.43 -18.13
C GLN A 3 -20.02 -15.58 -17.16
N PHE A 4 -20.64 -15.61 -15.98
CA PHE A 4 -20.64 -16.78 -15.10
C PHE A 4 -21.37 -17.95 -15.79
N VAL A 5 -20.86 -19.16 -15.59
CA VAL A 5 -21.29 -20.34 -16.37
C VAL A 5 -21.93 -21.46 -15.53
N SER A 6 -21.74 -21.44 -14.20
CA SER A 6 -22.33 -22.43 -13.31
C SER A 6 -23.69 -22.02 -12.76
N ASN A 7 -24.41 -22.95 -12.12
CA ASN A 7 -25.67 -22.67 -11.43
C ASN A 7 -25.54 -21.69 -10.26
N LEU A 8 -24.32 -21.44 -9.75
CA LEU A 8 -24.02 -20.44 -8.73
C LEU A 8 -23.85 -19.03 -9.34
N GLY A 9 -23.67 -18.94 -10.65
CA GLY A 9 -23.41 -17.70 -11.40
C GLY A 9 -24.41 -16.57 -11.14
N PRO A 10 -25.73 -16.80 -11.12
CA PRO A 10 -26.71 -15.75 -10.82
C PRO A 10 -26.51 -15.11 -9.44
N ALA A 11 -26.12 -15.89 -8.43
CA ALA A 11 -25.83 -15.39 -7.09
C ALA A 11 -24.52 -14.58 -7.05
N MET A 12 -23.49 -15.01 -7.77
CA MET A 12 -22.23 -14.27 -7.93
C MET A 12 -22.44 -12.93 -8.62
N LEU A 13 -23.29 -12.89 -9.65
CA LEU A 13 -23.62 -11.64 -10.35
C LEU A 13 -24.30 -10.64 -9.41
N LYS A 14 -25.30 -11.06 -8.63
CA LYS A 14 -25.98 -10.21 -7.64
C LYS A 14 -24.99 -9.70 -6.57
N PHE A 15 -24.05 -10.53 -6.16
CA PHE A 15 -23.02 -10.12 -5.22
C PHE A 15 -22.09 -9.04 -5.82
N LEU A 16 -21.67 -9.16 -7.08
CA LEU A 16 -20.90 -8.14 -7.77
C LEU A 16 -21.68 -6.83 -7.92
N GLU A 17 -22.95 -6.90 -8.30
CA GLU A 17 -23.84 -5.74 -8.36
C GLU A 17 -23.94 -5.04 -7.01
N PHE A 18 -24.10 -5.80 -5.92
CA PHE A 18 -24.07 -5.27 -4.55
C PHE A 18 -22.74 -4.56 -4.23
N LYS A 19 -21.59 -5.18 -4.58
CA LYS A 19 -20.28 -4.54 -4.38
C LYS A 19 -20.12 -3.25 -5.17
N HIS A 20 -20.58 -3.24 -6.43
CA HIS A 20 -20.54 -2.06 -7.29
C HIS A 20 -21.47 -0.94 -6.79
N ALA A 21 -22.65 -1.28 -6.28
CA ALA A 21 -23.57 -0.33 -5.67
C ALA A 21 -22.97 0.36 -4.42
N LEU A 22 -22.06 -0.34 -3.70
CA LEU A 22 -21.27 0.22 -2.61
C LEU A 22 -20.06 1.06 -3.09
N GLY A 23 -19.89 1.29 -4.40
CA GLY A 23 -18.77 2.01 -4.97
C GLY A 23 -17.45 1.21 -5.01
N ILE A 24 -17.48 -0.10 -4.74
CA ILE A 24 -16.28 -0.95 -4.73
C ILE A 24 -16.07 -1.54 -6.13
N LYS A 25 -14.93 -1.26 -6.76
CA LYS A 25 -14.59 -1.80 -8.11
C LYS A 25 -14.41 -3.33 -8.16
N TYR A 26 -14.14 -3.98 -7.06
CA TYR A 26 -14.03 -5.42 -6.78
C TYR A 26 -13.28 -6.29 -7.82
N LYS A 27 -12.37 -5.72 -8.62
CA LYS A 27 -11.70 -6.39 -9.75
C LYS A 27 -11.01 -7.71 -9.39
N SER A 28 -10.24 -7.75 -8.30
CA SER A 28 -9.56 -8.97 -7.86
C SER A 28 -10.54 -10.01 -7.34
N GLY A 29 -11.56 -9.59 -6.60
CA GLY A 29 -12.61 -10.50 -6.12
C GLY A 29 -13.39 -11.13 -7.26
N GLU A 30 -13.71 -10.36 -8.33
CA GLU A 30 -14.37 -10.85 -9.53
C GLU A 30 -13.57 -11.97 -10.21
N VAL A 31 -12.24 -11.85 -10.31
CA VAL A 31 -11.38 -12.90 -10.87
C VAL A 31 -11.53 -14.21 -10.08
N TYR A 32 -11.45 -14.14 -8.76
CA TYR A 32 -11.58 -15.34 -7.91
C TYR A 32 -12.98 -15.93 -7.93
N LEU A 33 -14.03 -15.12 -8.06
CA LEU A 33 -15.38 -15.60 -8.24
C LEU A 33 -15.55 -16.36 -9.58
N HIS A 34 -14.97 -15.87 -10.66
CA HIS A 34 -14.96 -16.59 -11.94
C HIS A 34 -14.21 -17.92 -11.87
N GLU A 35 -13.14 -17.99 -11.11
CA GLU A 35 -12.41 -19.26 -10.91
C GLU A 35 -13.23 -20.25 -10.09
N LEU A 36 -13.88 -19.80 -9.01
CA LEU A 36 -14.80 -20.62 -8.21
C LEU A 36 -16.02 -21.08 -9.04
N ASP A 37 -16.56 -20.23 -9.90
CA ASP A 37 -17.66 -20.55 -10.80
C ASP A 37 -17.32 -21.70 -11.76
N ARG A 38 -16.14 -21.64 -12.39
CA ARG A 38 -15.63 -22.72 -13.24
C ARG A 38 -15.40 -24.00 -12.47
N TYR A 39 -14.85 -23.88 -11.24
CA TYR A 39 -14.66 -25.04 -10.37
C TYR A 39 -16.00 -25.68 -10.01
N ASN A 40 -17.02 -24.91 -9.63
CA ASN A 40 -18.35 -25.41 -9.33
C ASN A 40 -18.98 -26.12 -10.53
N LEU A 41 -18.85 -25.56 -11.74
CA LEU A 41 -19.37 -26.19 -12.97
C LEU A 41 -18.83 -27.62 -13.15
N ILE A 42 -17.56 -27.84 -12.88
CA ILE A 42 -16.88 -29.14 -13.06
C ILE A 42 -17.20 -30.11 -11.90
N HIS A 43 -17.42 -29.59 -10.68
CA HIS A 43 -17.55 -30.37 -9.46
C HIS A 43 -19.01 -30.43 -8.95
N GLY A 44 -19.94 -30.68 -9.83
CA GLY A 44 -21.34 -30.95 -9.50
C GLY A 44 -22.32 -29.81 -9.82
N ASN A 45 -21.84 -28.67 -10.29
CA ASN A 45 -22.65 -27.54 -10.74
C ASN A 45 -23.78 -27.16 -9.75
N HIS A 46 -23.44 -27.03 -8.48
CA HIS A 46 -24.35 -26.76 -7.39
C HIS A 46 -24.96 -25.36 -7.49
N VAL A 47 -26.23 -25.24 -7.07
CA VAL A 47 -26.95 -23.95 -6.98
C VAL A 47 -26.48 -23.16 -5.74
N ASN A 48 -26.16 -23.86 -4.66
CA ASN A 48 -25.74 -23.31 -3.37
C ASN A 48 -24.23 -23.42 -3.17
N LEU A 49 -23.64 -22.49 -2.44
CA LEU A 49 -22.23 -22.57 -2.05
C LEU A 49 -22.07 -23.57 -0.91
N ILE A 50 -21.66 -24.78 -1.24
CA ILE A 50 -21.44 -25.87 -0.28
C ILE A 50 -19.97 -26.01 0.09
N LYS A 51 -19.74 -26.65 1.25
CA LYS A 51 -18.38 -26.84 1.82
C LYS A 51 -17.43 -27.55 0.85
N SER A 52 -17.86 -28.63 0.21
CA SER A 52 -17.00 -29.41 -0.70
C SER A 52 -16.52 -28.61 -1.91
N VAL A 53 -17.35 -27.71 -2.44
CA VAL A 53 -16.98 -26.82 -3.55
C VAL A 53 -16.02 -25.73 -3.08
N ALA A 54 -16.33 -25.01 -2.00
CA ALA A 54 -15.49 -23.92 -1.53
C ALA A 54 -14.13 -24.40 -1.01
N ASP A 55 -14.11 -25.43 -0.16
CA ASP A 55 -12.85 -26.00 0.37
C ASP A 55 -12.03 -26.68 -0.74
N GLY A 56 -12.68 -27.42 -1.64
CA GLY A 56 -12.01 -28.09 -2.76
C GLY A 56 -11.32 -27.09 -3.69
N TRP A 57 -12.04 -26.04 -4.10
CA TRP A 57 -11.46 -24.95 -4.88
C TRP A 57 -10.29 -24.28 -4.15
N ALA A 58 -10.44 -23.98 -2.84
CA ALA A 58 -9.45 -23.33 -2.03
C ALA A 58 -8.15 -24.16 -1.92
N LEU A 59 -8.26 -25.48 -1.76
CA LEU A 59 -7.12 -26.39 -1.72
C LEU A 59 -6.40 -26.44 -3.06
N GLU A 60 -7.16 -26.57 -4.16
CA GLU A 60 -6.58 -26.60 -5.50
C GLU A 60 -5.90 -25.28 -5.86
N HIS A 61 -6.55 -24.14 -5.56
CA HIS A 61 -5.98 -22.81 -5.79
C HIS A 61 -4.71 -22.60 -4.97
N ALA A 62 -4.71 -23.02 -3.68
CA ALA A 62 -3.54 -22.95 -2.83
C ALA A 62 -2.36 -23.81 -3.33
N ALA A 63 -2.63 -24.97 -3.89
CA ALA A 63 -1.61 -25.86 -4.45
C ALA A 63 -0.97 -25.31 -5.74
N LYS A 64 -1.72 -24.56 -6.53
CA LYS A 64 -1.24 -23.91 -7.77
C LYS A 64 -0.49 -22.61 -7.51
N SER A 65 -0.71 -21.96 -6.36
CA SER A 65 -0.06 -20.70 -6.02
C SER A 65 1.41 -20.93 -5.68
N THR A 66 2.31 -20.23 -6.38
CA THR A 66 3.75 -20.21 -6.08
C THR A 66 4.12 -19.27 -4.93
N THR A 67 3.15 -18.53 -4.41
CA THR A 67 3.31 -17.58 -3.32
C THR A 67 2.39 -17.91 -2.16
N GLU A 68 2.76 -17.51 -0.95
CA GLU A 68 1.91 -17.59 0.24
C GLU A 68 0.75 -16.58 0.22
N ASP A 69 0.50 -15.92 -0.92
CA ASP A 69 -0.59 -14.96 -1.03
C ASP A 69 -1.95 -15.66 -0.93
N ARG A 70 -2.72 -15.25 0.05
CA ARG A 70 -4.08 -15.73 0.33
C ARG A 70 -5.13 -14.63 0.14
N SER A 71 -4.85 -13.65 -0.72
CA SER A 71 -5.77 -12.54 -1.01
C SER A 71 -7.13 -13.02 -1.55
N TRP A 72 -7.19 -14.23 -2.11
CA TRP A 72 -8.39 -14.89 -2.59
C TRP A 72 -9.34 -15.36 -1.48
N VAL A 73 -8.86 -15.56 -0.26
CA VAL A 73 -9.68 -16.06 0.86
C VAL A 73 -10.79 -15.07 1.23
N SER A 74 -10.44 -13.78 1.33
CA SER A 74 -11.40 -12.73 1.73
C SER A 74 -12.59 -12.63 0.78
N PRO A 75 -12.41 -12.54 -0.56
CA PRO A 75 -13.52 -12.51 -1.52
C PRO A 75 -14.49 -13.68 -1.41
N ILE A 76 -13.98 -14.90 -1.23
CA ILE A 76 -14.83 -16.09 -1.14
C ILE A 76 -15.59 -16.11 0.19
N ARG A 77 -14.95 -15.73 1.29
CA ARG A 77 -15.63 -15.58 2.59
C ARG A 77 -16.72 -14.50 2.55
N GLU A 78 -16.42 -13.36 1.91
CA GLU A 78 -17.38 -12.27 1.74
C GLU A 78 -18.59 -12.73 0.93
N PHE A 79 -18.37 -13.51 -0.12
CA PHE A 79 -19.46 -14.08 -0.92
C PHE A 79 -20.32 -15.05 -0.10
N GLY A 80 -19.72 -15.97 0.65
CA GLY A 80 -20.47 -16.87 1.54
C GLY A 80 -21.31 -16.11 2.57
N ARG A 81 -20.74 -15.09 3.22
CA ARG A 81 -21.47 -14.23 4.17
C ARG A 81 -22.62 -13.46 3.50
N TYR A 82 -22.41 -12.99 2.28
CA TYR A 82 -23.46 -12.32 1.50
C TYR A 82 -24.65 -13.27 1.25
N LEU A 83 -24.36 -14.51 0.86
CA LEU A 83 -25.41 -15.51 0.63
C LEU A 83 -26.22 -15.79 1.90
N ILE A 84 -25.58 -16.01 3.03
CA ILE A 84 -26.24 -16.21 4.33
C ILE A 84 -27.21 -15.07 4.64
N ASN A 85 -26.79 -13.83 4.37
CA ASN A 85 -27.59 -12.66 4.72
C ASN A 85 -28.69 -12.30 3.69
N THR A 86 -28.68 -12.91 2.51
CA THR A 86 -29.58 -12.49 1.41
C THR A 86 -30.46 -13.58 0.83
N SER A 87 -29.95 -14.79 0.67
CA SER A 87 -30.64 -15.80 -0.16
C SER A 87 -30.48 -17.25 0.28
N ASP A 88 -29.45 -17.58 1.06
CA ASP A 88 -29.14 -18.96 1.44
C ASP A 88 -28.55 -18.99 2.87
N PRO A 89 -29.39 -19.14 3.91
CA PRO A 89 -28.94 -19.20 5.30
C PRO A 89 -27.94 -20.34 5.59
N ASP A 90 -27.95 -21.38 4.78
CA ASP A 90 -27.10 -22.56 4.92
C ASP A 90 -25.83 -22.48 4.05
N ALA A 91 -25.62 -21.37 3.35
CA ALA A 91 -24.43 -21.17 2.52
C ALA A 91 -23.15 -21.32 3.33
N TYR A 92 -22.17 -22.02 2.76
CA TYR A 92 -20.90 -22.21 3.43
C TYR A 92 -20.01 -20.97 3.37
N VAL A 93 -19.44 -20.58 4.51
CA VAL A 93 -18.36 -19.57 4.59
C VAL A 93 -17.03 -20.28 4.69
N LEU A 94 -16.16 -20.03 3.73
CA LEU A 94 -14.83 -20.65 3.69
C LEU A 94 -14.12 -20.56 5.04
N ASP A 95 -13.55 -21.68 5.51
CA ASP A 95 -12.96 -21.86 6.83
C ASP A 95 -11.81 -20.86 7.10
N GLU A 96 -11.66 -20.48 8.37
CA GLU A 96 -10.58 -19.58 8.82
C GLU A 96 -9.18 -20.19 8.72
N LYS A 97 -9.07 -21.52 8.66
CA LYS A 97 -7.79 -22.20 8.42
C LYS A 97 -7.08 -21.79 7.14
N PHE A 98 -7.84 -21.28 6.15
CA PHE A 98 -7.27 -20.72 4.92
C PHE A 98 -6.73 -19.30 5.08
N ILE A 99 -7.04 -18.62 6.21
CA ILE A 99 -6.48 -17.30 6.52
C ILE A 99 -5.07 -17.49 7.06
N ILE A 100 -4.08 -17.00 6.33
CA ILE A 100 -2.75 -16.87 6.91
C ILE A 100 -2.76 -15.62 7.77
N LYS A 101 -2.48 -15.76 9.06
CA LYS A 101 -2.15 -14.60 9.90
C LYS A 101 -0.90 -13.95 9.30
N ARG A 102 -1.10 -12.83 8.63
CA ARG A 102 0.04 -12.04 8.16
C ARG A 102 0.74 -11.50 9.40
N TYR A 103 1.90 -12.05 9.74
CA TYR A 103 2.86 -11.29 10.52
C TYR A 103 3.17 -10.02 9.73
N HIS A 104 3.26 -8.89 10.41
CA HIS A 104 3.64 -7.65 9.74
C HIS A 104 4.90 -7.92 8.94
N ALA A 105 4.84 -7.68 7.63
CA ALA A 105 6.00 -7.90 6.78
C ALA A 105 7.13 -7.01 7.31
N GLU A 106 8.30 -7.61 7.51
CA GLU A 106 9.50 -6.84 7.83
C GLU A 106 9.69 -5.73 6.78
N VAL A 107 10.06 -4.56 7.23
CA VAL A 107 10.24 -3.37 6.39
C VAL A 107 11.71 -3.01 6.37
N HIS A 108 12.24 -2.69 5.21
CA HIS A 108 13.56 -2.10 5.11
C HIS A 108 13.48 -0.60 5.45
N LEU A 109 13.91 -0.23 6.65
CA LEU A 109 14.10 1.17 7.00
C LEU A 109 15.41 1.65 6.42
N MET A 110 15.31 2.56 5.43
CA MET A 110 16.47 3.09 4.72
C MET A 110 17.33 3.94 5.65
N THR A 111 18.64 3.73 5.62
CA THR A 111 19.62 4.59 6.30
C THR A 111 19.80 5.90 5.55
N GLU A 112 20.35 6.91 6.22
CA GLU A 112 20.69 8.20 5.59
C GLU A 112 21.67 8.05 4.43
N ASP A 113 22.66 7.13 4.55
CA ASP A 113 23.61 6.83 3.47
C ASP A 113 22.93 6.20 2.26
N GLU A 114 22.02 5.24 2.47
CA GLU A 114 21.25 4.63 1.38
C GLU A 114 20.40 5.67 0.65
N ILE A 115 19.71 6.55 1.40
CA ILE A 115 18.90 7.63 0.83
C ILE A 115 19.76 8.60 0.03
N ARG A 116 20.88 9.05 0.58
CA ARG A 116 21.81 9.95 -0.09
C ARG A 116 22.30 9.34 -1.40
N ARG A 117 22.86 8.12 -1.36
CA ARG A 117 23.37 7.41 -2.54
C ARG A 117 22.29 7.13 -3.58
N PHE A 118 21.09 6.77 -3.14
CA PHE A 118 19.95 6.57 -4.03
C PHE A 118 19.61 7.85 -4.81
N PHE A 119 19.52 8.99 -4.14
CA PHE A 119 19.19 10.26 -4.80
C PHE A 119 20.35 10.84 -5.61
N GLU A 120 21.61 10.62 -5.23
CA GLU A 120 22.76 10.92 -6.09
C GLU A 120 22.70 10.14 -7.42
N GLU A 121 22.33 8.88 -7.37
CA GLU A 121 22.16 8.07 -8.58
C GLU A 121 20.91 8.46 -9.37
N CYS A 122 19.83 8.89 -8.71
CA CYS A 122 18.67 9.47 -9.39
C CYS A 122 19.07 10.68 -10.26
N ASP A 123 19.97 11.53 -9.78
CA ASP A 123 20.40 12.72 -10.52
C ASP A 123 21.33 12.39 -11.70
N ARG A 124 21.93 11.20 -11.71
CA ARG A 124 22.71 10.66 -12.84
C ARG A 124 21.84 9.84 -13.82
N TYR A 125 20.52 9.75 -13.57
CA TYR A 125 19.64 8.91 -14.37
C TYR A 125 19.54 9.42 -15.82
N VAL A 126 19.90 8.56 -16.77
CA VAL A 126 20.06 8.98 -18.16
C VAL A 126 18.77 8.97 -18.95
N LEU A 127 18.70 9.85 -19.94
CA LEU A 127 17.63 9.87 -20.93
C LEU A 127 17.64 8.57 -21.77
N ARG A 128 16.46 8.09 -22.14
CA ARG A 128 16.29 6.95 -23.03
C ARG A 128 15.24 7.27 -24.07
N VAL A 129 15.49 6.84 -25.32
CA VAL A 129 14.57 7.04 -26.44
C VAL A 129 13.26 6.28 -26.26
N ASP A 130 13.35 5.05 -25.71
CA ASP A 130 12.20 4.19 -25.45
C ASP A 130 11.34 4.62 -24.22
N TYR A 131 11.86 5.57 -23.43
CA TYR A 131 11.12 6.18 -22.33
C TYR A 131 11.48 7.66 -22.22
N PRO A 132 10.90 8.52 -23.08
CA PRO A 132 11.10 9.95 -23.01
C PRO A 132 10.75 10.50 -21.62
N GLY A 133 11.53 11.44 -21.11
CA GLY A 133 11.30 12.03 -19.79
C GLY A 133 11.70 11.18 -18.59
N ARG A 134 12.12 9.93 -18.76
CA ARG A 134 12.51 9.03 -17.68
C ARG A 134 13.48 9.67 -16.67
N ALA A 135 14.50 10.38 -17.18
CA ALA A 135 15.51 11.05 -16.37
C ALA A 135 14.96 12.25 -15.57
N TYR A 136 13.78 12.75 -15.88
CA TYR A 136 13.11 13.81 -15.12
C TYR A 136 12.03 13.24 -14.21
N ILE A 137 11.25 12.26 -14.70
CA ILE A 137 10.09 11.71 -14.00
C ILE A 137 10.50 11.00 -12.72
N PHE A 138 11.40 9.99 -12.80
CA PHE A 138 11.68 9.14 -11.63
C PHE A 138 12.43 9.86 -10.51
N PRO A 139 13.42 10.72 -10.77
CA PRO A 139 14.04 11.53 -9.73
C PRO A 139 13.03 12.42 -8.98
N ALA A 140 12.08 13.02 -9.69
CA ALA A 140 11.05 13.86 -9.10
C ALA A 140 9.98 13.03 -8.37
N LEU A 141 9.54 11.92 -8.94
CA LEU A 141 8.57 11.01 -8.36
C LEU A 141 9.07 10.41 -7.04
N PHE A 142 10.31 9.92 -7.00
CA PHE A 142 10.88 9.33 -5.79
C PHE A 142 11.12 10.37 -4.69
N ARG A 143 11.58 11.59 -5.02
CA ARG A 143 11.67 12.68 -4.05
C ARG A 143 10.31 13.07 -3.49
N PHE A 144 9.29 13.13 -4.34
CA PHE A 144 7.93 13.38 -3.88
C PHE A 144 7.43 12.29 -2.93
N MET A 145 7.69 11.01 -3.24
CA MET A 145 7.36 9.91 -2.34
C MET A 145 8.10 10.01 -0.99
N TYR A 146 9.38 10.32 -1.03
CA TYR A 146 10.21 10.47 0.16
C TYR A 146 9.76 11.63 1.05
N CYS A 147 9.57 12.82 0.45
CA CYS A 147 9.22 14.04 1.18
C CYS A 147 7.78 14.06 1.68
N CYS A 148 6.84 13.39 0.98
CA CYS A 148 5.41 13.46 1.28
C CYS A 148 4.82 12.17 1.86
N GLY A 149 5.57 11.06 1.90
CA GLY A 149 5.10 9.78 2.43
C GLY A 149 3.84 9.22 1.75
N VAL A 150 3.57 9.58 0.49
CA VAL A 150 2.39 9.16 -0.28
C VAL A 150 2.43 7.68 -0.66
N ARG A 151 1.25 7.10 -0.92
CA ARG A 151 1.16 5.73 -1.45
C ARG A 151 1.62 5.68 -2.91
N SER A 152 2.21 4.57 -3.33
CA SER A 152 2.66 4.38 -4.72
C SER A 152 1.54 4.55 -5.74
N ILE A 153 0.30 4.20 -5.41
CA ILE A 153 -0.85 4.40 -6.30
C ILE A 153 -1.23 5.88 -6.40
N GLU A 154 -1.17 6.62 -5.30
CA GLU A 154 -1.51 8.04 -5.23
C GLU A 154 -0.56 8.86 -6.13
N VAL A 155 0.76 8.66 -5.98
CA VAL A 155 1.74 9.38 -6.80
C VAL A 155 1.66 9.05 -8.29
N ARG A 156 1.36 7.78 -8.63
CA ARG A 156 1.23 7.35 -10.03
C ARG A 156 -0.03 7.87 -10.72
N GLN A 157 -1.09 8.15 -9.96
CA GLN A 157 -2.36 8.64 -10.44
C GLN A 157 -2.55 10.15 -10.24
N LEU A 158 -1.55 10.84 -9.66
CA LEU A 158 -1.60 12.27 -9.41
C LEU A 158 -1.75 13.03 -10.73
N ARG A 159 -2.81 13.83 -10.83
CA ARG A 159 -3.09 14.63 -12.03
C ARG A 159 -2.45 16.02 -11.94
N CYS A 160 -2.16 16.61 -13.08
CA CYS A 160 -1.64 17.97 -13.13
C CYS A 160 -2.61 18.98 -12.49
N SER A 161 -3.92 18.78 -12.63
CA SER A 161 -4.95 19.63 -12.03
C SER A 161 -5.01 19.57 -10.50
N GLU A 162 -4.39 18.57 -9.89
CA GLU A 162 -4.36 18.34 -8.44
C GLU A 162 -3.10 18.95 -7.79
N VAL A 163 -2.17 19.49 -8.60
CA VAL A 163 -0.90 20.07 -8.16
C VAL A 163 -0.91 21.59 -8.33
N CYS A 164 -0.72 22.32 -7.26
CA CYS A 164 -0.64 23.78 -7.25
C CYS A 164 0.71 24.22 -6.67
N LEU A 165 1.74 24.29 -7.54
CA LEU A 165 3.10 24.63 -7.10
C LEU A 165 3.22 26.10 -6.68
N ASP A 166 2.43 27.01 -7.24
CA ASP A 166 2.42 28.43 -6.86
C ASP A 166 1.94 28.65 -5.43
N LYS A 167 1.02 27.82 -4.96
CA LYS A 167 0.48 27.87 -3.59
C LYS A 167 1.12 26.81 -2.68
N GLY A 168 2.03 25.98 -3.20
CA GLY A 168 2.79 24.99 -2.44
C GLY A 168 1.96 23.82 -1.89
N TYR A 169 0.93 23.36 -2.60
CA TYR A 169 0.16 22.20 -2.15
C TYR A 169 -0.19 21.21 -3.27
N VAL A 170 -0.55 20.01 -2.84
CA VAL A 170 -1.06 18.95 -3.71
C VAL A 170 -2.30 18.35 -3.06
N ASP A 171 -3.36 18.17 -3.85
CA ASP A 171 -4.58 17.46 -3.45
C ASP A 171 -4.49 15.98 -3.83
N ILE A 172 -4.48 15.11 -2.85
CA ILE A 172 -4.56 13.67 -3.06
C ILE A 172 -6.03 13.29 -3.05
N LEU A 173 -6.58 13.16 -4.26
CA LEU A 173 -7.99 12.80 -4.49
C LEU A 173 -8.11 11.31 -4.81
N TRP A 174 -9.33 10.76 -4.66
CA TRP A 174 -9.64 9.35 -4.96
C TRP A 174 -8.80 8.33 -4.17
N ALA A 175 -8.32 8.76 -2.99
CA ALA A 175 -7.59 7.90 -2.09
C ALA A 175 -8.44 6.69 -1.66
N LYS A 176 -7.78 5.60 -1.29
CA LYS A 176 -8.46 4.41 -0.75
C LYS A 176 -9.38 4.82 0.41
N ALA A 177 -10.65 4.40 0.34
CA ALA A 177 -11.71 4.75 1.29
C ALA A 177 -12.13 6.23 1.29
N HIS A 178 -12.07 6.91 0.14
CA HIS A 178 -12.51 8.31 -0.04
C HIS A 178 -11.90 9.29 0.99
N ARG A 179 -10.61 9.14 1.29
CA ARG A 179 -9.88 10.00 2.23
C ARG A 179 -9.02 11.00 1.46
N ASP A 180 -9.70 11.89 0.77
CA ASP A 180 -9.07 13.00 0.08
C ASP A 180 -8.40 13.92 1.10
N ARG A 181 -7.22 14.41 0.76
CA ARG A 181 -6.43 15.26 1.65
C ARG A 181 -5.51 16.17 0.89
N ARG A 182 -5.24 17.34 1.46
CA ARG A 182 -4.25 18.28 0.96
C ARG A 182 -2.91 18.08 1.67
N LEU A 183 -1.84 18.04 0.90
CA LEU A 183 -0.47 17.99 1.38
C LEU A 183 0.20 19.33 1.04
N PHE A 184 0.81 19.96 2.04
CA PHE A 184 1.65 21.12 1.85
C PHE A 184 3.08 20.68 1.60
N LEU A 185 3.73 21.32 0.63
CA LEU A 185 5.09 20.99 0.19
C LEU A 185 6.09 21.94 0.85
N SER A 186 7.31 21.49 1.09
CA SER A 186 8.41 22.39 1.50
C SER A 186 8.87 23.24 0.32
N ASP A 187 9.47 24.39 0.62
CA ASP A 187 9.94 25.33 -0.41
C ASP A 187 10.98 24.68 -1.35
N GLU A 188 11.85 23.82 -0.82
CA GLU A 188 12.86 23.10 -1.60
C GLU A 188 12.19 22.12 -2.57
N LEU A 189 11.16 21.40 -2.11
CA LEU A 189 10.41 20.48 -2.96
C LEU A 189 9.62 21.22 -4.03
N ILE A 190 9.02 22.38 -3.71
CA ILE A 190 8.32 23.23 -4.67
C ILE A 190 9.28 23.66 -5.79
N GLN A 191 10.42 24.23 -5.44
CA GLN A 191 11.44 24.67 -6.41
C GLN A 191 11.93 23.51 -7.29
N TYR A 192 12.13 22.34 -6.70
CA TYR A 192 12.54 21.16 -7.45
C TYR A 192 11.44 20.70 -8.43
N LEU A 193 10.20 20.67 -7.99
CA LEU A 193 9.06 20.26 -8.82
C LEU A 193 8.73 21.30 -9.91
N GLN A 194 8.95 22.59 -9.68
CA GLN A 194 8.84 23.62 -10.72
C GLN A 194 9.86 23.41 -11.86
N LYS A 195 11.11 23.06 -11.50
CA LYS A 195 12.14 22.71 -12.51
C LYS A 195 11.77 21.44 -13.27
N TYR A 196 11.23 20.44 -12.57
CA TYR A 196 10.71 19.24 -13.18
C TYR A 196 9.58 19.54 -14.14
N GLU A 197 8.59 20.34 -13.70
CA GLU A 197 7.40 20.72 -14.48
C GLU A 197 7.80 21.40 -15.80
N ALA A 198 8.71 22.36 -15.76
CA ALA A 198 9.20 23.05 -16.94
C ALA A 198 9.78 22.07 -17.98
N ARG A 199 10.59 21.10 -17.54
CA ARG A 199 11.23 20.12 -18.44
C ARG A 199 10.26 19.07 -18.97
N ILE A 200 9.39 18.55 -18.11
CA ILE A 200 8.49 17.48 -18.52
C ILE A 200 7.36 17.98 -19.43
N GLN A 201 7.00 19.26 -19.33
CA GLN A 201 6.04 19.91 -20.22
C GLN A 201 6.55 19.96 -21.68
N GLU A 202 7.85 20.07 -21.88
CA GLU A 202 8.46 20.00 -23.22
C GLU A 202 8.37 18.58 -23.81
N VAL A 203 8.48 17.54 -22.97
CA VAL A 203 8.45 16.14 -23.40
C VAL A 203 7.01 15.63 -23.62
N PHE A 204 6.09 16.01 -22.73
CA PHE A 204 4.68 15.59 -22.75
C PHE A 204 3.76 16.80 -22.59
N PRO A 205 3.62 17.64 -23.61
CA PRO A 205 2.72 18.80 -23.56
C PRO A 205 1.26 18.36 -23.38
N GLY A 206 0.54 19.03 -22.47
CA GLY A 206 -0.87 18.72 -22.20
C GLY A 206 -1.15 17.38 -21.51
N ARG A 207 -0.16 16.79 -20.86
CA ARG A 207 -0.32 15.54 -20.13
C ARG A 207 -1.36 15.63 -19.01
N GLU A 208 -2.07 14.54 -18.77
CA GLU A 208 -3.04 14.43 -17.68
C GLU A 208 -2.37 14.20 -16.32
N TYR A 209 -1.37 13.30 -16.29
CA TYR A 209 -0.70 12.85 -15.06
C TYR A 209 0.55 13.69 -14.78
N PHE A 210 0.70 14.11 -13.52
CA PHE A 210 1.85 14.92 -13.11
C PHE A 210 3.18 14.14 -13.30
N PHE A 211 3.20 12.86 -12.93
CA PHE A 211 4.32 11.94 -13.21
C PHE A 211 3.90 10.91 -14.28
N PRO A 212 4.00 11.24 -15.57
CA PRO A 212 3.51 10.37 -16.63
C PRO A 212 4.34 9.11 -16.80
N GLY A 213 3.73 8.09 -17.38
CA GLY A 213 4.43 6.92 -17.91
C GLY A 213 5.14 7.21 -19.22
N GLY A 214 5.88 6.24 -19.77
CA GLY A 214 6.72 6.41 -20.97
C GLY A 214 5.99 6.88 -22.23
N HIS A 215 4.66 6.71 -22.27
CA HIS A 215 3.81 7.16 -23.39
C HIS A 215 2.83 8.27 -22.97
N GLY A 216 3.14 9.03 -21.92
CA GLY A 216 2.32 10.15 -21.46
C GLY A 216 1.13 9.77 -20.56
N GLY A 217 0.73 8.50 -20.52
CA GLY A 217 -0.34 8.00 -19.67
C GLY A 217 0.11 7.74 -18.22
N ILE A 218 -0.71 6.98 -17.47
CA ILE A 218 -0.39 6.62 -16.08
C ILE A 218 0.91 5.82 -15.97
N CYS A 219 1.77 6.16 -15.01
CA CYS A 219 2.94 5.36 -14.67
C CYS A 219 2.53 4.01 -14.08
N SER A 220 2.94 2.90 -14.70
CA SER A 220 2.58 1.56 -14.22
C SER A 220 3.30 1.21 -12.91
N ALA A 221 2.69 0.32 -12.09
CA ALA A 221 3.31 -0.17 -10.87
C ALA A 221 4.63 -0.90 -11.15
N ASN A 222 4.68 -1.64 -12.25
CA ASN A 222 5.89 -2.34 -12.68
C ASN A 222 6.99 -1.36 -13.08
N SER A 223 6.65 -0.29 -13.82
CA SER A 223 7.61 0.75 -14.20
C SER A 223 8.23 1.41 -12.97
N LEU A 224 7.41 1.78 -11.98
CA LEU A 224 7.88 2.32 -10.71
C LEU A 224 8.85 1.36 -10.01
N ALA A 225 8.46 0.10 -9.85
CA ALA A 225 9.26 -0.91 -9.16
C ALA A 225 10.57 -1.23 -9.89
N VAL A 226 10.54 -1.32 -11.22
CA VAL A 226 11.74 -1.60 -12.03
C VAL A 226 12.73 -0.44 -11.95
N ASN A 227 12.25 0.81 -12.08
CA ASN A 227 13.14 1.97 -12.03
C ASN A 227 13.74 2.18 -10.62
N PHE A 228 12.97 1.95 -9.57
CA PHE A 228 13.50 1.94 -8.20
C PHE A 228 14.65 0.93 -8.05
N ARG A 229 14.42 -0.34 -8.45
CA ARG A 229 15.43 -1.40 -8.34
C ARG A 229 16.69 -1.11 -9.16
N ASN A 230 16.53 -0.54 -10.36
CA ASN A 230 17.65 -0.19 -11.20
C ASN A 230 18.51 0.90 -10.57
N ILE A 231 17.89 1.97 -10.05
CA ILE A 231 18.60 3.05 -9.36
C ILE A 231 19.30 2.51 -8.11
N TRP A 232 18.59 1.71 -7.30
CA TRP A 232 19.14 1.09 -6.09
C TRP A 232 20.40 0.28 -6.40
N LYS A 233 20.32 -0.57 -7.44
CA LYS A 233 21.45 -1.37 -7.88
C LYS A 233 22.60 -0.52 -8.42
N SER A 234 22.30 0.49 -9.25
CA SER A 234 23.32 1.38 -9.84
C SER A 234 24.02 2.25 -8.77
N ALA A 235 23.32 2.61 -7.70
CA ALA A 235 23.89 3.27 -6.53
C ALA A 235 24.86 2.38 -5.72
N GLY A 236 25.07 1.12 -6.16
CA GLY A 236 25.90 0.15 -5.46
C GLY A 236 25.31 -0.27 -4.10
N LEU A 237 24.01 -0.09 -3.93
CA LEU A 237 23.31 -0.48 -2.71
C LEU A 237 22.98 -1.97 -2.81
N ASN A 238 23.75 -2.78 -2.10
CA ASN A 238 23.51 -4.20 -1.99
C ASN A 238 22.46 -4.46 -0.93
N TYR A 239 21.77 -5.56 -1.11
CA TYR A 239 20.74 -5.99 -0.22
C TYR A 239 21.18 -7.33 0.38
N ASP A 240 21.59 -7.27 1.64
CA ASP A 240 22.07 -8.43 2.39
C ASP A 240 21.02 -8.97 3.39
N GLY A 241 19.88 -8.29 3.46
CA GLY A 241 18.81 -8.60 4.38
C GLY A 241 17.73 -9.54 3.82
N LYS A 242 16.83 -9.99 4.70
CA LYS A 242 15.66 -10.80 4.35
C LYS A 242 14.63 -10.03 3.52
N VAL A 243 14.63 -8.70 3.62
CA VAL A 243 13.59 -7.82 3.04
C VAL A 243 14.16 -6.93 1.95
N LYS A 244 13.63 -7.08 0.74
CA LYS A 244 14.04 -6.26 -0.42
C LYS A 244 13.50 -4.83 -0.31
N PRO A 245 14.37 -3.80 -0.40
CA PRO A 245 13.94 -2.42 -0.45
C PRO A 245 12.98 -2.15 -1.62
N ARG A 246 11.98 -1.33 -1.38
CA ARG A 246 10.95 -0.97 -2.36
C ARG A 246 10.68 0.53 -2.31
N ALA A 247 10.19 1.11 -3.39
CA ALA A 247 9.76 2.51 -3.41
C ALA A 247 8.72 2.84 -2.32
N TYR A 248 7.91 1.85 -1.92
CA TYR A 248 6.93 2.01 -0.84
C TYR A 248 7.59 2.26 0.52
N ASP A 249 8.83 1.83 0.71
CA ASP A 249 9.56 1.95 1.98
C ASP A 249 9.95 3.41 2.28
N PHE A 250 9.93 4.32 1.29
CA PHE A 250 9.98 5.78 1.51
C PHE A 250 8.84 6.26 2.41
N ARG A 251 7.66 5.66 2.29
CA ARG A 251 6.52 6.01 3.14
C ARG A 251 6.73 5.54 4.59
N HIS A 252 7.33 4.37 4.77
CA HIS A 252 7.70 3.88 6.11
C HIS A 252 8.77 4.78 6.72
N HIS A 253 9.79 5.11 5.94
CA HIS A 253 10.85 6.05 6.35
C HIS A 253 10.27 7.41 6.75
N PHE A 254 9.39 8.00 5.93
CA PHE A 254 8.73 9.27 6.24
C PHE A 254 8.00 9.25 7.60
N ALA A 255 7.25 8.20 7.87
CA ALA A 255 6.52 8.07 9.14
C ALA A 255 7.48 7.93 10.33
N CYS A 256 8.45 7.02 10.24
CA CYS A 256 9.43 6.79 11.28
C CYS A 256 10.27 8.03 11.55
N SER A 257 10.77 8.73 10.53
CA SER A 257 11.57 9.94 10.66
C SER A 257 10.80 11.08 11.34
N ASN A 258 9.50 11.26 11.05
CA ASN A 258 8.69 12.25 11.75
C ASN A 258 8.50 11.88 13.23
N ILE A 259 8.23 10.62 13.55
CA ILE A 259 8.09 10.14 14.94
C ILE A 259 9.42 10.35 15.70
N MET A 260 10.54 9.96 15.12
CA MET A 260 11.87 10.15 15.73
C MET A 260 12.19 11.62 15.96
N ARG A 261 11.92 12.49 14.96
CA ARG A 261 12.12 13.92 15.09
C ARG A 261 11.29 14.51 16.24
N TRP A 262 9.99 14.19 16.31
CA TRP A 262 9.14 14.69 17.41
C TRP A 262 9.62 14.22 18.78
N SER A 263 10.06 12.96 18.87
CA SER A 263 10.64 12.43 20.10
C SER A 263 11.93 13.18 20.49
N SER A 264 12.82 13.48 19.53
CA SER A 264 14.06 14.22 19.79
C SER A 264 13.81 15.70 20.15
N GLU A 265 12.74 16.28 19.63
CA GLU A 265 12.28 17.64 19.97
C GLU A 265 11.50 17.69 21.30
N GLY A 266 11.34 16.57 22.01
CA GLY A 266 10.61 16.50 23.28
C GLY A 266 9.08 16.68 23.14
N LYS A 267 8.52 16.52 21.93
CA LYS A 267 7.09 16.60 21.69
C LYS A 267 6.39 15.32 22.15
N ASP A 268 5.17 15.47 22.63
CA ASP A 268 4.30 14.31 22.90
C ASP A 268 3.96 13.59 21.58
N VAL A 269 4.63 12.47 21.33
CA VAL A 269 4.44 11.66 20.13
C VAL A 269 3.00 11.15 20.02
N HIS A 270 2.35 10.76 21.14
CA HIS A 270 0.97 10.29 21.13
C HIS A 270 0.00 11.38 20.67
N ALA A 271 0.21 12.62 21.11
CA ALA A 271 -0.58 13.77 20.66
C ALA A 271 -0.35 14.09 19.16
N MET A 272 0.83 13.73 18.60
CA MET A 272 1.17 13.98 17.20
C MET A 272 0.69 12.87 16.24
N LEU A 273 0.48 11.63 16.71
CA LEU A 273 0.07 10.51 15.86
C LEU A 273 -1.24 10.73 15.09
N PRO A 274 -2.29 11.35 15.64
CA PRO A 274 -3.52 11.67 14.88
C PRO A 274 -3.26 12.57 13.67
N TYR A 275 -2.33 13.52 13.78
CA TYR A 275 -1.94 14.39 12.66
C TYR A 275 -1.21 13.59 11.58
N LEU A 276 -0.27 12.72 11.97
CA LEU A 276 0.40 11.81 11.04
C LEU A 276 -0.60 10.88 10.36
N MET A 277 -1.52 10.30 11.12
CA MET A 277 -2.59 9.44 10.61
C MET A 277 -3.38 10.15 9.51
N ARG A 278 -3.81 11.38 9.78
CA ARG A 278 -4.60 12.18 8.82
C ARG A 278 -3.78 12.55 7.59
N TYR A 279 -2.53 13.01 7.79
CA TYR A 279 -1.61 13.37 6.71
C TYR A 279 -1.33 12.18 5.80
N MET A 280 -1.08 11.01 6.35
CA MET A 280 -0.83 9.79 5.57
C MET A 280 -2.11 9.16 5.00
N GLY A 281 -3.31 9.59 5.41
CA GLY A 281 -4.59 9.03 4.97
C GLY A 281 -4.78 7.59 5.48
N HIS A 282 -4.46 7.32 6.74
CA HIS A 282 -4.76 6.05 7.40
C HIS A 282 -6.21 6.00 7.88
N SER A 283 -6.80 4.79 7.88
CA SER A 283 -8.17 4.59 8.33
C SER A 283 -8.31 4.45 9.84
N SER A 284 -7.23 4.11 10.52
CA SER A 284 -7.21 3.95 11.97
C SER A 284 -5.85 4.38 12.54
N LEU A 285 -5.85 4.73 13.81
CA LEU A 285 -4.62 5.01 14.56
C LEU A 285 -3.72 3.78 14.64
N GLU A 286 -4.28 2.58 14.70
CA GLU A 286 -3.56 1.32 14.72
C GLU A 286 -2.58 1.20 13.54
N SER A 287 -3.01 1.61 12.33
CA SER A 287 -2.14 1.67 11.15
C SER A 287 -0.98 2.66 11.30
N THR A 288 -1.07 3.62 12.21
CA THR A 288 0.00 4.59 12.50
C THR A 288 0.85 4.13 13.68
N TYR A 289 0.27 3.51 14.69
CA TYR A 289 1.00 2.86 15.79
C TYR A 289 1.97 1.79 15.30
N TYR A 290 1.66 1.13 14.19
CA TYR A 290 2.58 0.20 13.53
C TYR A 290 3.98 0.77 13.33
N TYR A 291 4.11 2.06 13.01
CA TYR A 291 5.42 2.70 12.80
C TYR A 291 6.25 2.85 14.06
N ILE A 292 5.62 2.95 15.23
CA ILE A 292 6.32 2.98 16.53
C ILE A 292 7.06 1.66 16.73
N HIS A 293 6.44 0.52 16.38
CA HIS A 293 7.06 -0.79 16.49
C HIS A 293 8.22 -1.01 15.52
N LEU A 294 8.35 -0.19 14.48
CA LEU A 294 9.46 -0.25 13.52
C LEU A 294 10.71 0.51 13.99
N ILE A 295 10.62 1.29 15.06
CA ILE A 295 11.73 2.13 15.56
C ILE A 295 12.34 1.45 16.80
N PRO A 296 13.45 0.70 16.66
CA PRO A 296 14.08 0.01 17.79
C PRO A 296 14.50 0.96 18.92
N ASP A 297 14.99 2.15 18.56
CA ASP A 297 15.46 3.17 19.51
C ASP A 297 14.35 3.94 20.22
N TYR A 298 13.10 3.71 19.86
CA TYR A 298 11.96 4.37 20.51
C TYR A 298 11.66 3.75 21.88
N PHE A 299 11.82 2.44 22.02
CA PHE A 299 11.49 1.72 23.25
C PHE A 299 12.31 2.16 24.47
N PRO A 300 13.64 2.35 24.40
CA PRO A 300 14.41 2.88 25.53
C PRO A 300 13.91 4.26 25.97
N LYS A 301 13.71 5.17 25.00
CA LYS A 301 13.20 6.53 25.30
C LYS A 301 11.76 6.52 25.85
N TYR A 302 10.91 5.62 25.38
CA TYR A 302 9.56 5.46 25.92
C TYR A 302 9.59 4.91 27.33
N ARG A 303 10.47 3.96 27.62
CA ARG A 303 10.70 3.42 28.97
C ARG A 303 11.13 4.52 29.94
N ASP A 304 12.04 5.39 29.55
CA ASP A 304 12.48 6.51 30.35
C ASP A 304 11.34 7.51 30.65
N LEU A 305 10.45 7.74 29.69
CA LEU A 305 9.26 8.60 29.85
C LEU A 305 8.17 7.97 30.72
N THR A 306 8.11 6.64 30.79
CA THR A 306 7.13 5.89 31.60
C THR A 306 7.70 5.38 32.93
N SER A 307 8.96 5.62 33.21
CA SER A 307 9.63 5.19 34.46
C SER A 307 8.98 5.71 35.75
N SER A 308 8.21 6.80 35.67
CA SER A 308 7.37 7.26 36.80
C SER A 308 6.24 6.27 37.19
N THR A 309 5.96 5.28 36.36
CA THR A 309 4.97 4.23 36.65
C THR A 309 5.60 2.96 37.24
N GLU A 310 6.92 2.84 37.27
CA GLU A 310 7.61 1.68 37.89
C GLU A 310 7.34 1.57 39.40
N ASN A 311 7.04 2.68 40.06
CA ASN A 311 6.64 2.68 41.49
C ASN A 311 5.20 2.22 41.74
N LEU A 312 4.42 1.89 40.72
CA LEU A 312 3.03 1.42 40.85
C LEU A 312 2.91 -0.11 40.78
N ILE A 313 3.96 -0.79 40.42
CA ILE A 313 4.00 -2.26 40.37
C ILE A 313 4.73 -2.73 41.64
N PRO A 314 4.08 -3.47 42.55
CA PRO A 314 4.76 -4.02 43.72
C PRO A 314 5.89 -4.96 43.27
N GLU A 315 7.03 -4.91 43.96
CA GLU A 315 8.07 -5.90 43.79
C GLU A 315 7.48 -7.28 44.05
N VAL A 316 7.62 -8.18 43.09
CA VAL A 316 7.28 -9.60 43.22
C VAL A 316 8.48 -10.25 43.91
N ASP A 317 8.37 -10.58 45.18
CA ASP A 317 9.39 -11.37 45.85
C ASP A 317 9.50 -12.75 45.19
N ASP A 318 10.69 -13.13 44.76
CA ASP A 318 10.99 -14.40 44.08
C ASP A 318 10.86 -15.63 45.01
N ASP A 319 10.37 -15.47 46.22
CA ASP A 319 10.32 -16.51 47.27
C ASP A 319 8.94 -17.24 47.39
N GLU A 320 8.02 -17.04 46.42
CA GLU A 320 6.74 -17.79 46.38
C GLU A 320 6.59 -18.59 45.07
N VAL A 321 7.49 -19.53 44.78
CA VAL A 321 7.26 -20.62 43.81
C VAL A 321 7.64 -21.95 44.41
#